data_fa50a8b46429c8b4f1c5e2c6ac3cb9b1
#
_entry.id   fa50a8b46429c8b4f1c5e2c6ac3cb9b1
#
_cell.length_a   1.000
_cell.length_b   1.000
_cell.length_c   1.000
_cell.angle_alpha   90.00
_cell.angle_beta   90.00
_cell.angle_gamma   90.00
#
_symmetry.space_group_name_H-M   'P 1'
#
loop_
_entity.id
_entity.type
_entity.pdbx_description
1 polymer ?
#
loop_
_entity_poly.entity_id
_entity_poly.type
_entity_poly.pdbx_seq_one_letter_code
_entity_poly.pdbx_strand_id
1 'polypeptide(L)'
;TSVLAEINKASFLSDTKKEKYEAEVRCARGLICYYLYDMFGPIVVATEEELDNPTQEKPLARLSKEEMVKYIETDLTYAAAHLPSPSEAEYGRFSKGLAKMLLIRLYLHETVSDKSYYDKVETLANDLMSSSMGYSLSDSYPKMFEVGGQGPDNKEIIWALPVNTEMVSWNDWHMFVLPTDFDDHGMPSGYESLNSTWYFYDSFEDGDTRRTYLVDSYKSKNGTIVNRENPGTHMELGPIPM
;
A
#
# COMPACT_ATOMS: atom_id res chain seq x y z
N THR A 1 3.85 -6.91 18.70
CA THR A 1 3.76 -6.70 20.18
C THR A 1 5.01 -7.26 20.85
N SER A 2 5.32 -8.56 20.75
CA SER A 2 6.52 -9.17 21.39
C SER A 2 7.84 -8.50 20.98
N VAL A 3 8.03 -8.09 19.74
CA VAL A 3 9.24 -7.39 19.28
C VAL A 3 9.45 -6.06 20.02
N LEU A 4 8.40 -5.33 20.36
CA LEU A 4 8.51 -4.08 21.14
C LEU A 4 9.07 -4.32 22.54
N ALA A 5 8.62 -5.39 23.22
CA ALA A 5 9.16 -5.78 24.51
C ALA A 5 10.66 -6.09 24.43
N GLU A 6 11.08 -6.81 23.40
CA GLU A 6 12.48 -7.19 23.21
C GLU A 6 13.39 -5.98 22.88
N ILE A 7 12.89 -5.01 22.09
CA ILE A 7 13.63 -3.75 21.85
C ILE A 7 13.91 -3.03 23.16
N ASN A 8 12.91 -2.94 24.05
CA ASN A 8 13.06 -2.26 25.34
C ASN A 8 14.06 -2.97 26.26
N LYS A 9 14.08 -4.30 26.24
CA LYS A 9 15.02 -5.12 27.05
C LYS A 9 16.46 -5.12 26.49
N ALA A 10 16.66 -4.79 25.23
CA ALA A 10 17.95 -4.90 24.55
C ALA A 10 18.97 -3.88 25.09
N SER A 11 19.88 -4.32 25.97
CA SER A 11 20.91 -3.47 26.57
C SER A 11 22.04 -3.07 25.61
N PHE A 12 22.19 -3.76 24.49
CA PHE A 12 23.20 -3.49 23.47
C PHE A 12 22.80 -2.41 22.46
N LEU A 13 21.54 -1.96 22.50
CA LEU A 13 21.04 -0.88 21.65
C LEU A 13 21.14 0.47 22.38
N SER A 14 21.60 1.50 21.66
CA SER A 14 21.48 2.87 22.15
C SER A 14 20.01 3.32 22.16
N ASP A 15 19.70 4.30 23.02
CA ASP A 15 18.32 4.83 23.13
C ASP A 15 17.79 5.34 21.79
N THR A 16 18.61 6.03 21.01
CA THR A 16 18.26 6.49 19.65
C THR A 16 17.91 5.35 18.69
N LYS A 17 18.63 4.21 18.78
CA LYS A 17 18.33 3.04 17.97
C LYS A 17 17.05 2.35 18.45
N LYS A 18 16.84 2.27 19.75
CA LYS A 18 15.59 1.73 20.31
C LYS A 18 14.39 2.54 19.83
N GLU A 19 14.43 3.85 19.95
CA GLU A 19 13.38 4.76 19.53
C GLU A 19 13.06 4.59 18.02
N LYS A 20 14.11 4.54 17.17
CA LYS A 20 13.95 4.29 15.72
C LYS A 20 13.26 2.96 15.44
N TYR A 21 13.74 1.87 16.05
CA TYR A 21 13.17 0.54 15.83
C TYR A 21 11.76 0.42 16.41
N GLU A 22 11.50 1.03 17.55
CA GLU A 22 10.16 1.11 18.13
C GLU A 22 9.20 1.82 17.17
N ALA A 23 9.61 2.95 16.60
CA ALA A 23 8.80 3.69 15.64
C ALA A 23 8.50 2.87 14.37
N GLU A 24 9.48 2.13 13.84
CA GLU A 24 9.28 1.25 12.70
C GLU A 24 8.33 0.09 13.01
N VAL A 25 8.49 -0.57 14.15
CA VAL A 25 7.62 -1.69 14.55
C VAL A 25 6.19 -1.21 14.84
N ARG A 26 6.03 -0.03 15.45
CA ARG A 26 4.72 0.58 15.65
C ARG A 26 4.07 0.95 14.31
N CYS A 27 4.82 1.51 13.37
CA CYS A 27 4.32 1.80 12.03
C CYS A 27 3.85 0.53 11.31
N ALA A 28 4.65 -0.54 11.36
CA ALA A 28 4.29 -1.83 10.80
C ALA A 28 3.03 -2.42 11.44
N ARG A 29 2.92 -2.35 12.77
CA ARG A 29 1.75 -2.84 13.49
C ARG A 29 0.50 -2.01 13.16
N GLY A 30 0.63 -0.69 13.14
CA GLY A 30 -0.44 0.21 12.73
C GLY A 30 -0.93 -0.04 11.30
N LEU A 31 0.00 -0.25 10.35
CA LEU A 31 -0.29 -0.60 8.97
C LEU A 31 -1.09 -1.92 8.88
N ILE A 32 -0.60 -2.98 9.50
CA ILE A 32 -1.24 -4.30 9.46
C ILE A 32 -2.61 -4.25 10.16
N CYS A 33 -2.68 -3.62 11.33
CA CYS A 33 -3.94 -3.45 12.06
C CYS A 33 -4.96 -2.61 11.29
N TYR A 34 -4.52 -1.57 10.57
CA TYR A 34 -5.39 -0.79 9.70
C TYR A 34 -5.99 -1.66 8.59
N TYR A 35 -5.20 -2.46 7.88
CA TYR A 35 -5.72 -3.36 6.83
C TYR A 35 -6.66 -4.42 7.39
N LEU A 36 -6.33 -5.00 8.54
CA LEU A 36 -7.21 -5.98 9.18
C LEU A 36 -8.52 -5.35 9.64
N TYR A 37 -8.46 -4.11 10.16
CA TYR A 37 -9.64 -3.36 10.55
C TYR A 37 -10.52 -3.01 9.35
N ASP A 38 -9.91 -2.57 8.24
CA ASP A 38 -10.63 -2.25 6.99
C ASP A 38 -11.36 -3.47 6.42
N MET A 39 -10.72 -4.65 6.43
CA MET A 39 -11.28 -5.87 5.87
C MET A 39 -12.26 -6.60 6.79
N PHE A 40 -12.03 -6.59 8.10
CA PHE A 40 -12.73 -7.49 9.04
C PHE A 40 -13.39 -6.76 10.22
N GLY A 41 -13.28 -5.43 10.28
CA GLY A 41 -13.66 -4.65 11.45
C GLY A 41 -12.71 -4.88 12.64
N PRO A 42 -13.14 -4.55 13.87
CA PRO A 42 -12.30 -4.72 15.05
C PRO A 42 -11.84 -6.18 15.20
N ILE A 43 -10.57 -6.36 15.55
CA ILE A 43 -9.94 -7.66 15.71
C ILE A 43 -9.56 -7.92 17.17
N VAL A 44 -9.11 -9.14 17.45
CA VAL A 44 -8.45 -9.48 18.70
C VAL A 44 -7.03 -8.95 18.67
N VAL A 45 -6.62 -8.23 19.70
CA VAL A 45 -5.23 -7.78 19.90
C VAL A 45 -4.74 -8.33 21.22
N ALA A 46 -3.72 -9.18 21.18
CA ALA A 46 -3.08 -9.71 22.39
C ALA A 46 -2.05 -8.72 22.95
N THR A 47 -2.02 -8.57 24.25
CA THR A 47 -0.99 -7.83 24.98
C THR A 47 0.32 -8.60 25.04
N GLU A 48 1.40 -7.95 25.49
CA GLU A 48 2.69 -8.62 25.70
C GLU A 48 2.59 -9.71 26.76
N GLU A 49 1.88 -9.44 27.86
CA GLU A 49 1.68 -10.39 28.96
C GLU A 49 0.94 -11.66 28.50
N GLU A 50 -0.07 -11.49 27.64
CA GLU A 50 -0.82 -12.61 27.07
C GLU A 50 0.02 -13.46 26.12
N LEU A 51 0.97 -12.84 25.38
CA LEU A 51 1.88 -13.54 24.48
C LEU A 51 3.04 -14.24 25.21
N ASP A 52 3.47 -13.71 26.35
CA ASP A 52 4.55 -14.30 27.15
C ASP A 52 4.10 -15.58 27.90
N ASN A 53 2.80 -15.85 27.97
CA ASN A 53 2.23 -17.01 28.68
C ASN A 53 1.41 -17.93 27.77
N PRO A 54 2.02 -18.55 26.75
CA PRO A 54 1.31 -19.35 25.75
C PRO A 54 0.61 -20.60 26.31
N THR A 55 0.95 -21.00 27.54
CA THR A 55 0.30 -22.14 28.22
C THR A 55 -1.01 -21.77 28.91
N GLN A 56 -1.33 -20.48 29.01
CA GLN A 56 -2.57 -19.96 29.58
C GLN A 56 -3.44 -19.33 28.48
N GLU A 57 -3.74 -20.11 27.44
CA GLU A 57 -4.67 -19.67 26.42
C GLU A 57 -6.03 -19.29 27.02
N LYS A 58 -6.30 -17.99 27.06
CA LYS A 58 -7.64 -17.48 27.33
C LYS A 58 -8.25 -16.98 26.02
N PRO A 59 -9.50 -17.30 25.72
CA PRO A 59 -10.20 -16.69 24.59
C PRO A 59 -10.22 -15.16 24.81
N LEU A 60 -9.60 -14.41 23.90
CA LEU A 60 -9.62 -12.96 23.92
C LEU A 60 -10.80 -12.44 23.11
N ALA A 61 -11.50 -11.43 23.64
CA ALA A 61 -12.53 -10.73 22.89
C ALA A 61 -11.92 -9.83 21.81
N ARG A 62 -12.70 -9.57 20.77
CA ARG A 62 -12.36 -8.48 19.84
C ARG A 62 -12.44 -7.14 20.57
N LEU A 63 -11.60 -6.21 20.19
CA LEU A 63 -11.72 -4.82 20.63
C LEU A 63 -13.07 -4.24 20.20
N SER A 64 -13.56 -3.23 20.90
CA SER A 64 -14.60 -2.34 20.37
C SER A 64 -14.05 -1.55 19.18
N LYS A 65 -14.95 -0.93 18.41
CA LYS A 65 -14.56 -0.06 17.30
C LYS A 65 -13.65 1.07 17.77
N GLU A 66 -14.06 1.74 18.84
CA GLU A 66 -13.34 2.87 19.43
C GLU A 66 -11.94 2.46 19.93
N GLU A 67 -11.84 1.31 20.59
CA GLU A 67 -10.57 0.76 21.08
C GLU A 67 -9.65 0.42 19.90
N MET A 68 -10.18 -0.19 18.83
CA MET A 68 -9.38 -0.55 17.64
C MET A 68 -8.84 0.68 16.93
N VAL A 69 -9.69 1.69 16.69
CA VAL A 69 -9.28 2.97 16.09
C VAL A 69 -8.21 3.63 16.96
N LYS A 70 -8.42 3.68 18.28
CA LYS A 70 -7.46 4.25 19.22
C LYS A 70 -6.12 3.50 19.24
N TYR A 71 -6.16 2.19 19.13
CA TYR A 71 -4.96 1.35 19.07
C TYR A 71 -4.11 1.67 17.83
N ILE A 72 -4.74 1.71 16.65
CA ILE A 72 -4.08 2.07 15.41
C ILE A 72 -3.56 3.52 15.45
N GLU A 73 -4.41 4.46 15.88
CA GLU A 73 -4.07 5.87 16.03
C GLU A 73 -2.84 6.07 16.92
N THR A 74 -2.77 5.36 18.04
CA THR A 74 -1.65 5.46 19.01
C THR A 74 -0.33 5.03 18.36
N ASP A 75 -0.31 3.92 17.66
CA ASP A 75 0.89 3.42 17.00
C ASP A 75 1.34 4.34 15.86
N LEU A 76 0.42 4.76 15.01
CA LEU A 76 0.74 5.61 13.85
C LEU A 76 1.12 7.03 14.26
N THR A 77 0.53 7.56 15.34
CA THR A 77 0.91 8.88 15.87
C THR A 77 2.33 8.85 16.45
N TYR A 78 2.67 7.80 17.20
CA TYR A 78 4.05 7.61 17.66
C TYR A 78 5.01 7.51 16.48
N ALA A 79 4.69 6.69 15.49
CA ALA A 79 5.50 6.53 14.28
C ALA A 79 5.68 7.86 13.53
N ALA A 80 4.62 8.65 13.36
CA ALA A 80 4.70 9.96 12.70
C ALA A 80 5.58 10.97 13.45
N ALA A 81 5.70 10.84 14.77
CA ALA A 81 6.58 11.68 15.59
C ALA A 81 8.06 11.27 15.48
N HIS A 82 8.35 9.96 15.48
CA HIS A 82 9.72 9.43 15.72
C HIS A 82 10.39 8.83 14.47
N LEU A 83 9.66 8.54 13.39
CA LEU A 83 10.27 8.10 12.13
C LEU A 83 11.04 9.24 11.45
N PRO A 84 12.03 8.92 10.59
CA PRO A 84 12.72 9.93 9.80
C PRO A 84 11.78 10.62 8.81
N SER A 85 12.17 11.83 8.38
CA SER A 85 11.50 12.50 7.26
C SER A 85 11.63 11.68 5.97
N PRO A 86 10.78 11.91 4.95
CA PRO A 86 10.89 11.19 3.68
C PRO A 86 12.25 11.30 3.00
N SER A 87 12.92 12.45 3.12
CA SER A 87 14.24 12.69 2.55
C SER A 87 15.40 12.01 3.30
N GLU A 88 15.19 11.63 4.56
CA GLU A 88 16.18 10.97 5.42
C GLU A 88 15.93 9.46 5.51
N ALA A 89 14.74 9.01 5.14
CA ALA A 89 14.38 7.60 5.16
C ALA A 89 15.09 6.85 4.03
N GLU A 90 15.64 5.69 4.34
CA GLU A 90 16.13 4.75 3.35
C GLU A 90 14.96 4.24 2.49
N TYR A 91 15.16 4.17 1.17
CA TYR A 91 14.10 3.74 0.24
C TYR A 91 13.56 2.35 0.61
N GLY A 92 12.25 2.24 0.68
CA GLY A 92 11.53 1.03 1.11
C GLY A 92 11.32 0.92 2.62
N ARG A 93 12.01 1.71 3.44
CA ARG A 93 11.77 1.77 4.89
C ARG A 93 10.64 2.74 5.23
N PHE A 94 10.17 2.66 6.45
CA PHE A 94 9.08 3.51 6.93
C PHE A 94 9.57 4.94 7.18
N SER A 95 8.71 5.89 6.84
CA SER A 95 8.93 7.33 7.05
C SER A 95 7.74 7.98 7.74
N LYS A 96 7.92 9.19 8.24
CA LYS A 96 6.81 10.03 8.75
C LYS A 96 5.68 10.18 7.74
N GLY A 97 6.03 10.23 6.44
CA GLY A 97 5.05 10.36 5.37
C GLY A 97 4.08 9.19 5.31
N LEU A 98 4.60 7.96 5.40
CA LEU A 98 3.75 6.77 5.45
C LEU A 98 2.83 6.77 6.67
N ALA A 99 3.38 7.02 7.86
CA ALA A 99 2.58 7.03 9.08
C ALA A 99 1.44 8.06 9.04
N LYS A 100 1.71 9.27 8.52
CA LYS A 100 0.69 10.31 8.31
C LYS A 100 -0.34 9.92 7.27
N MET A 101 0.07 9.31 6.15
CA MET A 101 -0.87 8.83 5.13
C MET A 101 -1.79 7.74 5.68
N LEU A 102 -1.28 6.82 6.48
CA LEU A 102 -2.09 5.79 7.14
C LEU A 102 -3.10 6.39 8.14
N LEU A 103 -2.70 7.42 8.89
CA LEU A 103 -3.63 8.17 9.75
C LEU A 103 -4.72 8.87 8.94
N ILE A 104 -4.37 9.50 7.82
CA ILE A 104 -5.35 10.11 6.91
C ILE A 104 -6.36 9.06 6.44
N ARG A 105 -5.92 7.89 6.01
CA ARG A 105 -6.80 6.82 5.55
C ARG A 105 -7.71 6.31 6.68
N LEU A 106 -7.16 6.09 7.87
CA LEU A 106 -7.94 5.70 9.05
C LEU A 106 -9.02 6.73 9.37
N TYR A 107 -8.65 8.01 9.41
CA TYR A 107 -9.61 9.08 9.73
C TYR A 107 -10.65 9.27 8.64
N LEU A 108 -10.30 9.16 7.36
CA LEU A 108 -11.27 9.19 6.26
C LEU A 108 -12.30 8.05 6.39
N HIS A 109 -11.85 6.85 6.77
CA HIS A 109 -12.75 5.73 7.04
C HIS A 109 -13.73 6.06 8.18
N GLU A 110 -13.26 6.70 9.25
CA GLU A 110 -14.08 7.08 10.40
C GLU A 110 -15.03 8.25 10.15
N THR A 111 -14.81 9.08 9.12
CA THR A 111 -15.73 10.19 8.78
C THR A 111 -17.15 9.73 8.41
N VAL A 112 -17.33 8.47 8.08
CA VAL A 112 -18.66 7.89 7.82
C VAL A 112 -19.53 7.96 9.07
N SER A 113 -18.94 7.73 10.24
CA SER A 113 -19.65 7.74 11.54
C SER A 113 -19.48 9.06 12.30
N ASP A 114 -18.37 9.76 12.15
CA ASP A 114 -18.06 11.01 12.84
C ASP A 114 -17.35 12.01 11.91
N LYS A 115 -18.08 13.05 11.50
CA LYS A 115 -17.58 14.08 10.58
C LYS A 115 -16.43 14.93 11.17
N SER A 116 -16.24 14.95 12.49
CA SER A 116 -15.13 15.69 13.12
C SER A 116 -13.75 15.17 12.72
N TYR A 117 -13.67 13.95 12.22
CA TYR A 117 -12.42 13.40 11.70
C TYR A 117 -11.89 14.15 10.45
N TYR A 118 -12.74 14.89 9.71
CA TYR A 118 -12.27 15.71 8.59
C TYR A 118 -11.24 16.77 9.02
N ASP A 119 -11.37 17.36 10.19
CA ASP A 119 -10.40 18.36 10.68
C ASP A 119 -9.00 17.73 10.89
N LYS A 120 -8.96 16.50 11.38
CA LYS A 120 -7.71 15.74 11.51
C LYS A 120 -7.11 15.38 10.15
N VAL A 121 -7.95 15.00 9.19
CA VAL A 121 -7.53 14.69 7.81
C VAL A 121 -6.93 15.93 7.16
N GLU A 122 -7.61 17.08 7.23
CA GLU A 122 -7.14 18.34 6.66
C GLU A 122 -5.79 18.75 7.25
N THR A 123 -5.66 18.68 8.57
CA THR A 123 -4.41 19.00 9.27
C THR A 123 -3.24 18.13 8.77
N LEU A 124 -3.43 16.81 8.72
CA LEU A 124 -2.39 15.88 8.27
C LEU A 124 -2.09 15.99 6.78
N ALA A 125 -3.11 16.25 5.95
CA ALA A 125 -2.93 16.42 4.52
C ALA A 125 -2.12 17.70 4.22
N ASN A 126 -2.44 18.82 4.87
CA ASN A 126 -1.68 20.06 4.74
C ASN A 126 -0.22 19.90 5.19
N ASP A 127 0.01 19.16 6.27
CA ASP A 127 1.37 18.84 6.72
C ASP A 127 2.11 17.92 5.72
N LEU A 128 1.45 16.90 5.20
CA LEU A 128 2.03 16.00 4.19
C LEU A 128 2.39 16.73 2.89
N MET A 129 1.58 17.70 2.47
CA MET A 129 1.81 18.55 1.29
C MET A 129 2.82 19.67 1.55
N SER A 130 3.28 19.85 2.78
CA SER A 130 4.25 20.91 3.10
C SER A 130 5.60 20.65 2.41
N SER A 131 6.34 21.72 2.14
CA SER A 131 7.67 21.64 1.53
C SER A 131 8.68 20.85 2.36
N SER A 132 8.47 20.76 3.67
CA SER A 132 9.32 19.99 4.59
C SER A 132 9.22 18.48 4.38
N MET A 133 8.12 17.99 3.81
CA MET A 133 7.93 16.58 3.48
C MET A 133 8.53 16.20 2.13
N GLY A 134 8.70 17.18 1.22
CA GLY A 134 9.39 17.01 -0.06
C GLY A 134 8.62 16.20 -1.11
N TYR A 135 7.33 15.93 -0.90
CA TYR A 135 6.49 15.26 -1.90
C TYR A 135 6.01 16.22 -2.98
N SER A 136 5.84 15.71 -4.18
CA SER A 136 5.25 16.44 -5.30
C SER A 136 4.63 15.46 -6.29
N LEU A 137 3.64 15.92 -7.04
CA LEU A 137 3.09 15.14 -8.14
C LEU A 137 4.15 15.00 -9.25
N SER A 138 4.11 13.87 -9.94
CA SER A 138 4.92 13.62 -11.13
C SER A 138 4.40 14.47 -12.30
N ASP A 139 5.30 14.98 -13.13
CA ASP A 139 4.95 15.73 -14.34
C ASP A 139 4.31 14.84 -15.42
N SER A 140 4.41 13.52 -15.26
CA SER A 140 3.92 12.56 -16.24
C SER A 140 3.40 11.30 -15.55
N TYR A 141 2.11 11.06 -15.68
CA TYR A 141 1.47 9.85 -15.16
C TYR A 141 2.12 8.56 -15.72
N PRO A 142 2.39 8.42 -17.02
CA PRO A 142 3.07 7.25 -17.57
C PRO A 142 4.42 6.94 -16.90
N LYS A 143 5.24 7.94 -16.66
CA LYS A 143 6.58 7.75 -16.06
C LYS A 143 6.56 7.11 -14.68
N MET A 144 5.46 7.21 -13.95
CA MET A 144 5.33 6.59 -12.64
C MET A 144 5.37 5.05 -12.68
N PHE A 145 5.00 4.46 -13.83
CA PHE A 145 4.87 3.01 -14.00
C PHE A 145 5.94 2.41 -14.91
N GLU A 146 6.78 3.25 -15.51
CA GLU A 146 7.91 2.81 -16.34
C GLU A 146 9.09 2.35 -15.49
N VAL A 147 9.89 1.44 -16.04
CA VAL A 147 11.18 1.05 -15.45
C VAL A 147 12.06 2.29 -15.28
N GLY A 148 12.51 2.56 -14.05
CA GLY A 148 13.25 3.76 -13.68
C GLY A 148 12.41 4.93 -13.20
N GLY A 149 11.09 4.94 -13.44
CA GLY A 149 10.16 5.95 -12.88
C GLY A 149 9.68 5.62 -11.47
N GLN A 150 9.89 4.39 -11.03
CA GLN A 150 9.44 3.87 -9.72
C GLN A 150 10.54 3.89 -8.66
N GLY A 151 11.61 4.62 -8.87
CA GLY A 151 12.76 4.67 -7.97
C GLY A 151 12.63 5.71 -6.85
N PRO A 152 13.69 5.85 -6.03
CA PRO A 152 13.73 6.78 -4.89
C PRO A 152 13.62 8.26 -5.30
N ASP A 153 13.87 8.58 -6.56
CA ASP A 153 13.77 9.94 -7.09
C ASP A 153 12.32 10.37 -7.40
N ASN A 154 11.39 9.42 -7.44
CA ASN A 154 9.97 9.73 -7.66
C ASN A 154 9.34 10.25 -6.36
N LYS A 155 9.13 11.55 -6.30
CA LYS A 155 8.59 12.25 -5.12
C LYS A 155 7.08 12.10 -4.91
N GLU A 156 6.38 11.46 -5.83
CA GLU A 156 4.96 11.12 -5.63
C GLU A 156 4.80 9.85 -4.79
N ILE A 157 5.83 8.99 -4.74
CA ILE A 157 5.82 7.76 -3.97
C ILE A 157 6.04 8.07 -2.49
N ILE A 158 5.02 7.83 -1.68
CA ILE A 158 5.11 7.97 -0.22
C ILE A 158 5.84 6.79 0.40
N TRP A 159 5.59 5.59 -0.12
CA TRP A 159 6.24 4.36 0.32
C TRP A 159 6.18 3.30 -0.77
N ALA A 160 7.24 2.53 -0.91
CA ALA A 160 7.34 1.44 -1.85
C ALA A 160 7.81 0.16 -1.16
N LEU A 161 7.35 -0.97 -1.66
CA LEU A 161 7.93 -2.28 -1.39
C LEU A 161 8.89 -2.60 -2.54
N PRO A 162 10.20 -2.41 -2.39
CA PRO A 162 11.15 -2.64 -3.47
C PRO A 162 11.19 -4.11 -3.84
N VAL A 163 11.08 -4.38 -5.13
CA VAL A 163 11.27 -5.71 -5.71
C VAL A 163 12.49 -5.66 -6.61
N ASN A 164 13.41 -6.58 -6.44
CA ASN A 164 14.58 -6.74 -7.31
C ASN A 164 14.93 -8.21 -7.51
N THR A 165 15.71 -8.50 -8.54
CA THR A 165 16.05 -9.87 -8.91
C THR A 165 16.96 -10.60 -7.92
N GLU A 166 17.63 -9.87 -7.03
CA GLU A 166 18.62 -10.44 -6.10
C GLU A 166 17.99 -10.82 -4.75
N MET A 167 17.07 -10.00 -4.23
CA MET A 167 16.53 -10.17 -2.88
C MET A 167 15.07 -10.59 -2.85
N VAL A 168 14.22 -9.95 -3.65
CA VAL A 168 12.79 -10.22 -3.75
C VAL A 168 12.43 -10.14 -5.23
N SER A 169 12.57 -11.25 -5.94
CA SER A 169 12.36 -11.34 -7.38
C SER A 169 10.89 -11.54 -7.79
N TRP A 170 9.98 -11.51 -6.84
CA TRP A 170 8.59 -11.92 -7.06
C TRP A 170 7.69 -10.69 -7.26
N ASN A 171 7.31 -10.44 -8.50
CA ASN A 171 6.24 -9.50 -8.86
C ASN A 171 5.42 -10.15 -9.98
N ASP A 172 4.29 -10.72 -9.61
CA ASP A 172 3.44 -11.49 -10.52
C ASP A 172 2.31 -10.68 -11.15
N TRP A 173 2.30 -9.35 -11.01
CA TRP A 173 1.18 -8.55 -11.53
C TRP A 173 0.88 -8.86 -12.99
N HIS A 174 1.90 -8.88 -13.84
CA HIS A 174 1.74 -9.21 -15.26
C HIS A 174 1.12 -10.60 -15.49
N MET A 175 1.42 -11.59 -14.64
CA MET A 175 0.84 -12.92 -14.75
C MET A 175 -0.65 -12.94 -14.39
N PHE A 176 -1.09 -12.07 -13.48
CA PHE A 176 -2.51 -11.99 -13.11
C PHE A 176 -3.35 -11.26 -14.14
N VAL A 177 -2.78 -10.35 -14.92
CA VAL A 177 -3.53 -9.51 -15.86
C VAL A 177 -3.39 -9.95 -17.32
N LEU A 178 -2.26 -10.53 -17.70
CA LEU A 178 -2.04 -10.91 -19.10
C LEU A 178 -2.81 -12.16 -19.50
N PRO A 179 -3.47 -12.17 -20.69
CA PRO A 179 -4.04 -13.36 -21.29
C PRO A 179 -3.00 -14.44 -21.59
N THR A 180 -3.44 -15.68 -21.62
CA THR A 180 -2.55 -16.84 -21.88
C THR A 180 -1.93 -16.83 -23.28
N ASP A 181 -2.58 -16.18 -24.22
CA ASP A 181 -2.15 -16.05 -25.62
C ASP A 181 -1.52 -14.69 -25.95
N PHE A 182 -1.32 -13.82 -24.95
CA PHE A 182 -0.64 -12.54 -25.14
C PHE A 182 0.78 -12.78 -25.66
N ASP A 183 1.17 -12.10 -26.76
CA ASP A 183 2.53 -12.21 -27.31
C ASP A 183 3.49 -11.32 -26.50
N ASP A 184 4.06 -11.90 -25.48
CA ASP A 184 4.92 -11.27 -24.48
C ASP A 184 6.43 -11.45 -24.77
N HIS A 185 6.76 -11.89 -25.97
CA HIS A 185 8.14 -12.11 -26.42
C HIS A 185 8.98 -13.00 -25.51
N GLY A 186 8.37 -13.99 -24.86
CA GLY A 186 9.05 -15.00 -24.06
C GLY A 186 8.89 -14.85 -22.55
N MET A 187 8.06 -13.93 -22.10
CA MET A 187 7.63 -13.88 -20.70
C MET A 187 6.76 -15.11 -20.35
N PRO A 188 6.66 -15.51 -19.09
CA PRO A 188 5.75 -16.56 -18.68
C PRO A 188 4.31 -16.21 -19.04
N SER A 189 3.52 -17.20 -19.49
CA SER A 189 2.10 -17.00 -19.82
C SER A 189 1.33 -16.44 -18.63
N GLY A 190 0.44 -15.50 -18.90
CA GLY A 190 -0.47 -14.94 -17.91
C GLY A 190 -1.55 -15.93 -17.47
N TYR A 191 -2.22 -15.62 -16.36
CA TYR A 191 -3.35 -16.37 -15.81
C TYR A 191 -4.70 -15.74 -16.10
N GLU A 192 -4.72 -14.50 -16.59
CA GLU A 192 -5.94 -13.76 -16.90
C GLU A 192 -6.95 -13.75 -15.73
N SER A 193 -6.44 -13.48 -14.54
CA SER A 193 -7.27 -13.53 -13.32
C SER A 193 -7.98 -12.21 -13.05
N LEU A 194 -7.51 -11.11 -13.65
CA LEU A 194 -8.02 -9.76 -13.41
C LEU A 194 -8.22 -9.04 -14.74
N ASN A 195 -9.47 -8.68 -15.03
CA ASN A 195 -9.83 -7.87 -16.17
C ASN A 195 -10.53 -6.59 -15.74
N SER A 196 -10.35 -5.53 -16.50
CA SER A 196 -11.17 -4.34 -16.38
C SER A 196 -12.54 -4.56 -17.08
N THR A 197 -13.41 -3.55 -17.06
CA THR A 197 -14.66 -3.59 -17.84
C THR A 197 -14.64 -2.53 -18.93
N TRP A 198 -15.32 -2.79 -20.06
CA TRP A 198 -15.51 -1.78 -21.10
C TRP A 198 -16.24 -0.55 -20.57
N TYR A 199 -17.16 -0.73 -19.64
CA TYR A 199 -17.84 0.40 -18.98
C TYR A 199 -16.84 1.32 -18.25
N PHE A 200 -15.88 0.76 -17.52
CA PHE A 200 -14.84 1.54 -16.86
C PHE A 200 -13.94 2.23 -17.90
N TYR A 201 -13.53 1.53 -18.95
CA TYR A 201 -12.75 2.09 -20.05
C TYR A 201 -13.45 3.28 -20.70
N ASP A 202 -14.75 3.16 -20.98
CA ASP A 202 -15.56 4.21 -21.61
C ASP A 202 -15.85 5.39 -20.66
N SER A 203 -15.59 5.25 -19.36
CA SER A 203 -15.78 6.34 -18.38
C SER A 203 -14.66 7.37 -18.37
N PHE A 204 -13.53 7.09 -19.01
CA PHE A 204 -12.44 8.05 -19.15
C PHE A 204 -12.80 9.10 -20.21
N GLU A 205 -12.56 10.36 -19.88
CA GLU A 205 -12.74 11.48 -20.80
C GLU A 205 -11.70 11.45 -21.94
N ASP A 206 -12.03 12.07 -23.06
CA ASP A 206 -11.09 12.21 -24.17
C ASP A 206 -9.86 12.99 -23.75
N GLY A 207 -8.68 12.41 -24.00
CA GLY A 207 -7.40 13.00 -23.60
C GLY A 207 -6.92 12.61 -22.20
N ASP A 208 -7.68 11.82 -21.44
CA ASP A 208 -7.19 11.28 -20.16
C ASP A 208 -6.12 10.21 -20.41
N THR A 209 -4.87 10.56 -20.12
CA THR A 209 -3.72 9.68 -20.36
C THR A 209 -3.72 8.41 -19.51
N ARG A 210 -4.49 8.37 -18.42
CA ARG A 210 -4.62 7.15 -17.57
C ARG A 210 -5.29 6.01 -18.31
N ARG A 211 -6.15 6.32 -19.29
CA ARG A 211 -6.80 5.34 -20.15
C ARG A 211 -5.80 4.48 -20.93
N THR A 212 -4.59 4.97 -21.20
CA THR A 212 -3.54 4.21 -21.93
C THR A 212 -3.00 3.01 -21.15
N TYR A 213 -3.27 2.93 -19.83
CA TYR A 213 -2.95 1.76 -19.01
C TYR A 213 -4.01 0.65 -19.04
N LEU A 214 -5.05 0.87 -19.81
CA LEU A 214 -6.02 -0.15 -20.17
C LEU A 214 -5.76 -0.55 -21.61
N VAL A 215 -5.09 -1.69 -21.80
CA VAL A 215 -4.75 -2.19 -23.16
C VAL A 215 -6.03 -2.67 -23.83
N ASP A 216 -6.49 -1.94 -24.81
CA ASP A 216 -7.74 -2.18 -25.54
C ASP A 216 -7.55 -3.00 -26.82
N SER A 217 -6.31 -3.33 -27.15
CA SER A 217 -5.95 -4.18 -28.30
C SER A 217 -4.59 -4.80 -28.11
N TYR A 218 -4.45 -6.08 -28.42
CA TYR A 218 -3.15 -6.76 -28.43
C TYR A 218 -3.06 -7.77 -29.59
N LYS A 219 -1.83 -8.16 -29.93
CA LYS A 219 -1.55 -9.24 -30.86
C LYS A 219 -1.31 -10.53 -30.09
N SER A 220 -2.09 -11.57 -30.40
CA SER A 220 -1.92 -12.88 -29.79
C SER A 220 -0.72 -13.66 -30.38
N LYS A 221 -0.26 -14.70 -29.71
CA LYS A 221 0.84 -15.59 -30.14
C LYS A 221 0.63 -16.19 -31.54
N ASN A 222 -0.62 -16.36 -31.97
CA ASN A 222 -0.94 -16.84 -33.30
C ASN A 222 -1.06 -15.72 -34.38
N GLY A 223 -0.80 -14.48 -33.99
CA GLY A 223 -0.82 -13.31 -34.86
C GLY A 223 -2.17 -12.62 -35.01
N THR A 224 -3.22 -13.11 -34.33
CA THR A 224 -4.56 -12.50 -34.38
C THR A 224 -4.58 -11.22 -33.54
N ILE A 225 -5.22 -10.18 -34.03
CA ILE A 225 -5.51 -8.97 -33.24
C ILE A 225 -6.78 -9.23 -32.44
N VAL A 226 -6.61 -9.11 -31.11
CA VAL A 226 -7.69 -9.22 -30.12
C VAL A 226 -8.01 -7.82 -29.62
N ASN A 227 -9.27 -7.44 -29.68
CA ASN A 227 -9.79 -6.13 -29.28
C ASN A 227 -11.30 -6.20 -28.99
N ARG A 228 -11.96 -5.07 -28.79
CA ARG A 228 -13.40 -5.00 -28.48
C ARG A 228 -14.29 -5.60 -29.60
N GLU A 229 -13.92 -5.40 -30.87
CA GLU A 229 -14.67 -5.93 -32.03
C GLU A 229 -14.39 -7.41 -32.30
N ASN A 230 -13.21 -7.87 -31.89
CA ASN A 230 -12.77 -9.26 -31.98
C ASN A 230 -12.18 -9.72 -30.66
N PRO A 231 -12.99 -9.89 -29.61
CA PRO A 231 -12.51 -10.06 -28.24
C PRO A 231 -11.90 -11.45 -27.99
N GLY A 232 -12.10 -12.43 -28.86
CA GLY A 232 -11.75 -13.80 -28.54
C GLY A 232 -12.46 -14.28 -27.27
N THR A 233 -11.71 -14.98 -26.41
CA THR A 233 -12.17 -15.38 -25.07
C THR A 233 -11.63 -14.45 -23.96
N HIS A 234 -10.76 -13.49 -24.31
CA HIS A 234 -9.95 -12.76 -23.33
C HIS A 234 -10.42 -11.33 -23.10
N MET A 235 -11.05 -10.69 -24.09
CA MET A 235 -11.47 -9.28 -23.98
C MET A 235 -13.00 -9.11 -24.01
N GLU A 236 -13.77 -10.15 -23.79
CA GLU A 236 -15.24 -10.05 -23.73
C GLU A 236 -15.71 -9.09 -22.64
N LEU A 237 -15.08 -9.14 -21.46
CA LEU A 237 -15.43 -8.31 -20.31
C LEU A 237 -14.85 -6.89 -20.41
N GLY A 238 -13.66 -6.74 -20.97
CA GLY A 238 -13.01 -5.45 -21.06
C GLY A 238 -11.52 -5.51 -21.40
N PRO A 239 -10.84 -4.35 -21.35
CA PRO A 239 -9.43 -4.23 -21.62
C PRO A 239 -8.56 -4.80 -20.49
N ILE A 240 -7.29 -5.07 -20.79
CA ILE A 240 -6.31 -5.57 -19.85
C ILE A 240 -5.79 -4.40 -19.00
N PRO A 241 -5.87 -4.42 -17.67
CA PRO A 241 -5.26 -3.42 -16.81
C PRO A 241 -3.75 -3.66 -16.70
N MET A 242 -2.93 -2.67 -17.07
CA MET A 242 -1.45 -2.76 -17.03
C MET A 242 -0.88 -2.10 -15.78
#